data_cb88f00e9615b4b6ada98db038dde380
#
_entry.id   cb88f00e9615b4b6ada98db038dde380
#
_cell.length_a   1.000
_cell.length_b   1.000
_cell.length_c   1.000
_cell.angle_alpha   90.00
_cell.angle_beta   90.00
_cell.angle_gamma   90.00
#
_symmetry.space_group_name_H-M   'P 1'
#
loop_
_entity.id
_entity.type
_entity.pdbx_description
1 polymer ?
#
loop_
_entity_poly.entity_id
_entity_poly.type
_entity_poly.pdbx_seq_one_letter_code
_entity_poly.pdbx_strand_id
1 'polypeptide(L)'
;MNMSRPNRREARLSRTLAVLLALALPGAAQAQQVLLQANVASDTLKTTFGPNRRYFGHGYVGYGLVGGPVGPGAAVRYGPYSSELRLGGRLKVRLNQTLAVHTDLAYSYLRYELAQQAAKIIPDPTLHEREAFVLHQAAADLGLRLNYGRRGNVVGRYLDLLAGGSWMVASTHSTSEVPGPGLGSREVTEHGLPYFRRWSGSTGARLGFDRYALTARYRLTPTFMAAYGNWPELPRWVFGLELGIF
;
A
#
# COMPACT_ATOMS: atom_id res chain seq x y z
N MET A 1 -32.32 -48.12 -2.44
CA MET A 1 -32.14 -46.89 -1.65
C MET A 1 -30.64 -46.58 -1.63
N ASN A 2 -30.21 -45.69 -2.54
CA ASN A 2 -28.79 -45.49 -2.86
C ASN A 2 -28.30 -44.21 -2.15
N MET A 3 -27.58 -44.38 -1.05
CA MET A 3 -26.96 -43.25 -0.34
C MET A 3 -25.64 -42.86 -1.01
N SER A 4 -25.65 -41.78 -1.76
CA SER A 4 -24.46 -41.18 -2.32
C SER A 4 -23.52 -40.60 -1.23
N ARG A 5 -22.29 -41.06 -1.17
CA ARG A 5 -21.26 -40.55 -0.25
C ARG A 5 -20.83 -39.13 -0.68
N PRO A 6 -20.73 -38.17 0.22
CA PRO A 6 -20.29 -36.80 -0.12
C PRO A 6 -18.82 -36.83 -0.56
N ASN A 7 -18.54 -36.00 -1.58
CA ASN A 7 -17.25 -35.88 -2.23
C ASN A 7 -16.20 -35.29 -1.26
N ARG A 8 -15.08 -36.00 -1.06
CA ARG A 8 -13.99 -35.63 -0.12
C ARG A 8 -13.37 -34.23 -0.36
N ARG A 9 -13.54 -33.68 -1.56
CA ARG A 9 -13.06 -32.32 -1.88
C ARG A 9 -13.94 -31.23 -1.27
N GLU A 10 -15.25 -31.41 -1.26
CA GLU A 10 -16.18 -30.45 -0.66
C GLU A 10 -16.07 -30.39 0.87
N ALA A 11 -15.82 -31.55 1.50
CA ALA A 11 -15.59 -31.60 2.94
C ALA A 11 -14.27 -30.97 3.39
N ARG A 12 -13.27 -30.87 2.52
CA ARG A 12 -12.02 -30.13 2.84
C ARG A 12 -12.19 -28.62 2.68
N LEU A 13 -12.91 -28.18 1.65
CA LEU A 13 -13.20 -26.75 1.45
C LEU A 13 -14.07 -26.15 2.57
N SER A 14 -15.07 -26.91 3.03
CA SER A 14 -15.91 -26.47 4.14
C SER A 14 -15.15 -26.41 5.48
N ARG A 15 -14.20 -27.30 5.71
CA ARG A 15 -13.36 -27.28 6.92
C ARG A 15 -12.34 -26.14 6.92
N THR A 16 -11.72 -25.80 5.78
CA THR A 16 -10.82 -24.65 5.67
C THR A 16 -11.57 -23.32 5.80
N LEU A 17 -12.77 -23.22 5.26
CA LEU A 17 -13.60 -22.02 5.40
C LEU A 17 -14.07 -21.84 6.85
N ALA A 18 -14.43 -22.91 7.53
CA ALA A 18 -14.82 -22.88 8.95
C ALA A 18 -13.65 -22.51 9.89
N VAL A 19 -12.42 -22.94 9.58
CA VAL A 19 -11.22 -22.55 10.35
C VAL A 19 -10.86 -21.08 10.12
N LEU A 20 -10.98 -20.57 8.90
CA LEU A 20 -10.76 -19.15 8.59
C LEU A 20 -11.83 -18.26 9.24
N LEU A 21 -13.08 -18.72 9.30
CA LEU A 21 -14.16 -18.00 9.99
C LEU A 21 -13.98 -18.01 11.53
N ALA A 22 -13.49 -19.11 12.09
CA ALA A 22 -13.22 -19.24 13.53
C ALA A 22 -12.03 -18.39 13.98
N LEU A 23 -11.05 -18.13 13.11
CA LEU A 23 -9.92 -17.24 13.40
C LEU A 23 -10.29 -15.75 13.31
N ALA A 24 -11.41 -15.40 12.66
CA ALA A 24 -11.92 -14.05 12.57
C ALA A 24 -12.80 -13.62 13.79
N LEU A 25 -13.24 -14.57 14.60
CA LEU A 25 -14.19 -14.33 15.71
C LEU A 25 -13.62 -13.91 17.06
N PRO A 26 -12.33 -14.06 17.41
CA PRO A 26 -11.86 -13.65 18.76
C PRO A 26 -11.78 -12.14 18.97
N GLY A 27 -11.85 -11.34 17.90
CA GLY A 27 -11.74 -9.88 18.00
C GLY A 27 -13.03 -9.16 18.43
N ALA A 28 -14.18 -9.81 18.34
CA ALA A 28 -15.47 -9.16 18.62
C ALA A 28 -15.93 -9.25 20.10
N ALA A 29 -15.33 -10.12 20.90
CA ALA A 29 -15.78 -10.37 22.27
C ALA A 29 -15.13 -9.46 23.35
N GLN A 30 -14.16 -8.62 22.98
CA GLN A 30 -13.49 -7.71 23.94
C GLN A 30 -14.08 -6.28 23.92
N ALA A 31 -15.16 -6.03 23.17
CA ALA A 31 -15.70 -4.69 22.97
C ALA A 31 -16.61 -4.17 24.11
N GLN A 32 -16.81 -4.91 25.20
CA GLN A 32 -17.64 -4.48 26.32
C GLN A 32 -17.00 -4.77 27.69
N GLN A 33 -15.83 -4.19 27.93
CA GLN A 33 -15.47 -3.82 29.30
C GLN A 33 -15.59 -2.31 29.44
N VAL A 34 -16.82 -1.84 29.71
CA VAL A 34 -17.04 -0.50 30.22
C VAL A 34 -16.57 -0.50 31.66
N LEU A 35 -15.29 -0.30 31.87
CA LEU A 35 -14.77 0.13 33.19
C LEU A 35 -15.05 1.63 33.31
N LEU A 36 -16.29 1.96 33.61
CA LEU A 36 -16.67 3.29 34.07
C LEU A 36 -16.47 3.35 35.57
N GLN A 37 -15.22 3.42 36.01
CA GLN A 37 -14.87 3.99 37.29
C GLN A 37 -14.15 5.30 37.04
N ALA A 38 -14.91 6.30 36.58
CA ALA A 38 -14.41 7.67 36.48
C ALA A 38 -14.37 8.26 37.89
N ASN A 39 -13.23 8.24 38.52
CA ASN A 39 -12.96 9.11 39.67
C ASN A 39 -12.84 10.52 39.12
N VAL A 40 -13.92 11.30 39.20
CA VAL A 40 -14.05 12.67 38.65
C VAL A 40 -12.97 13.62 39.21
N ALA A 41 -12.35 13.29 40.35
CA ALA A 41 -11.24 14.06 40.91
C ALA A 41 -9.89 13.86 40.21
N SER A 42 -9.72 12.79 39.43
CA SER A 42 -8.47 12.52 38.70
C SER A 42 -8.49 13.00 37.22
N ASP A 43 -9.61 13.53 36.74
CA ASP A 43 -9.82 13.94 35.35
C ASP A 43 -9.21 15.31 34.98
N THR A 44 -8.35 15.84 35.84
CA THR A 44 -7.62 17.10 35.61
C THR A 44 -6.37 16.95 34.73
N LEU A 45 -5.89 15.72 34.49
CA LEU A 45 -4.81 15.48 33.55
C LEU A 45 -5.35 15.41 32.11
N LYS A 46 -5.43 16.55 31.47
CA LYS A 46 -5.71 16.62 30.02
C LYS A 46 -4.61 15.86 29.27
N THR A 47 -4.85 14.58 28.97
CA THR A 47 -3.91 13.80 28.16
C THR A 47 -3.67 14.52 26.81
N THR A 48 -2.42 14.82 26.51
CA THR A 48 -2.02 15.51 25.26
C THR A 48 -1.91 14.53 24.10
N PHE A 49 -1.91 13.23 24.37
CA PHE A 49 -1.76 12.17 23.38
C PHE A 49 -3.08 11.42 23.15
N GLY A 50 -3.38 11.10 21.88
CA GLY A 50 -4.57 10.33 21.47
C GLY A 50 -5.20 10.79 20.15
N PRO A 51 -6.17 10.03 19.61
CA PRO A 51 -6.73 10.22 18.27
C PRO A 51 -7.21 11.64 17.96
N ASN A 52 -7.88 12.29 18.91
CA ASN A 52 -8.32 13.69 18.81
C ASN A 52 -7.61 14.60 19.81
N ARG A 53 -6.44 14.22 20.27
CA ARG A 53 -5.58 15.06 21.14
C ARG A 53 -4.53 15.80 20.31
N ARG A 54 -3.69 16.58 21.00
CA ARG A 54 -2.64 17.40 20.33
C ARG A 54 -1.67 16.52 19.54
N TYR A 55 -1.25 15.40 20.12
CA TYR A 55 -0.33 14.45 19.50
C TYR A 55 -0.99 13.09 19.33
N PHE A 56 -0.74 12.45 18.19
CA PHE A 56 -1.21 11.10 17.96
C PHE A 56 -0.28 10.38 16.97
N GLY A 57 0.26 9.24 17.40
CA GLY A 57 1.08 8.37 16.57
C GLY A 57 0.42 7.01 16.39
N HIS A 58 0.50 6.45 15.19
CA HIS A 58 0.00 5.12 14.89
C HIS A 58 0.71 4.50 13.69
N GLY A 59 0.68 3.17 13.62
CA GLY A 59 1.11 2.42 12.44
C GLY A 59 0.02 2.37 11.39
N TYR A 60 0.40 2.01 10.16
CA TYR A 60 -0.55 1.72 9.10
C TYR A 60 0.00 0.74 8.07
N VAL A 61 -0.92 0.04 7.41
CA VAL A 61 -0.66 -0.81 6.25
C VAL A 61 -1.51 -0.29 5.10
N GLY A 62 -0.92 -0.12 3.93
CA GLY A 62 -1.59 0.30 2.71
C GLY A 62 -1.34 -0.69 1.58
N TYR A 63 -2.36 -0.94 0.78
CA TYR A 63 -2.24 -1.68 -0.47
C TYR A 63 -2.88 -0.88 -1.59
N GLY A 64 -2.14 -0.69 -2.68
CA GLY A 64 -2.57 0.10 -3.82
C GLY A 64 -2.31 -0.59 -5.14
N LEU A 65 -3.12 -0.24 -6.14
CA LEU A 65 -2.97 -0.67 -7.52
C LEU A 65 -2.38 0.47 -8.34
N VAL A 66 -1.42 0.12 -9.18
CA VAL A 66 -0.83 1.05 -10.14
C VAL A 66 -1.87 1.39 -11.20
N GLY A 67 -1.95 2.66 -11.59
CA GLY A 67 -2.92 3.15 -12.57
C GLY A 67 -2.43 4.37 -13.35
N GLY A 68 -3.28 4.86 -14.23
CA GLY A 68 -3.03 6.04 -15.06
C GLY A 68 -2.41 5.70 -16.42
N PRO A 69 -2.16 6.72 -17.25
CA PRO A 69 -1.58 6.53 -18.57
C PRO A 69 -0.14 6.03 -18.48
N VAL A 70 0.25 5.24 -19.45
CA VAL A 70 1.61 4.71 -19.64
C VAL A 70 2.16 5.17 -20.97
N GLY A 71 3.46 5.44 -21.03
CA GLY A 71 4.15 5.76 -22.27
C GLY A 71 4.06 4.60 -23.27
N PRO A 72 3.93 4.87 -24.58
CA PRO A 72 3.98 3.82 -25.60
C PRO A 72 5.24 2.97 -25.44
N GLY A 73 5.08 1.63 -25.32
CA GLY A 73 6.20 0.70 -25.15
C GLY A 73 6.60 0.39 -23.71
N ALA A 74 6.03 1.05 -22.70
CA ALA A 74 6.23 0.67 -21.29
C ALA A 74 5.54 -0.66 -20.94
N ALA A 75 4.46 -0.99 -21.64
CA ALA A 75 3.79 -2.30 -21.61
C ALA A 75 3.48 -2.81 -20.17
N VAL A 76 2.98 -1.94 -19.29
CA VAL A 76 2.69 -2.34 -17.90
C VAL A 76 1.35 -3.09 -17.81
N ARG A 77 1.35 -4.22 -17.09
CA ARG A 77 0.17 -5.00 -16.81
C ARG A 77 -0.48 -4.50 -15.52
N TYR A 78 -1.69 -3.96 -15.65
CA TYR A 78 -2.45 -3.36 -14.53
C TYR A 78 -3.15 -4.40 -13.64
N GLY A 79 -3.88 -3.90 -12.65
CA GLY A 79 -4.60 -4.68 -11.66
C GLY A 79 -3.68 -5.23 -10.57
N PRO A 80 -3.91 -6.45 -10.07
CA PRO A 80 -3.13 -7.01 -8.96
C PRO A 80 -1.68 -7.32 -9.33
N TYR A 81 -1.36 -7.31 -10.62
CA TYR A 81 -0.01 -7.58 -11.13
C TYR A 81 0.96 -6.43 -10.87
N SER A 82 0.46 -5.19 -10.95
CA SER A 82 1.24 -4.00 -10.65
C SER A 82 0.63 -3.27 -9.46
N SER A 83 1.32 -3.35 -8.32
CA SER A 83 0.76 -2.93 -7.02
C SER A 83 1.83 -2.39 -6.09
N GLU A 84 1.41 -1.62 -5.09
CA GLU A 84 2.23 -1.12 -4.00
C GLU A 84 1.73 -1.67 -2.67
N LEU A 85 2.63 -2.26 -1.88
CA LEU A 85 2.43 -2.52 -0.46
C LEU A 85 3.22 -1.48 0.33
N ARG A 86 2.55 -0.78 1.26
CA ARG A 86 3.15 0.28 2.06
C ARG A 86 2.94 0.02 3.53
N LEU A 87 4.04 0.04 4.29
CA LEU A 87 4.04 -0.14 5.74
C LEU A 87 4.66 1.09 6.37
N GLY A 88 3.99 1.72 7.32
CA GLY A 88 4.50 2.96 7.87
C GLY A 88 3.98 3.34 9.24
N GLY A 89 4.58 4.41 9.76
CA GLY A 89 4.15 5.11 10.96
C GLY A 89 3.79 6.56 10.63
N ARG A 90 2.78 7.06 11.31
CA ARG A 90 2.30 8.44 11.18
C ARG A 90 2.30 9.12 12.52
N LEU A 91 2.87 10.32 12.57
CA LEU A 91 2.79 11.22 13.71
C LEU A 91 1.97 12.45 13.32
N LYS A 92 0.86 12.65 14.01
CA LYS A 92 -0.05 13.79 13.81
C LYS A 92 0.10 14.79 14.94
N VAL A 93 0.14 16.08 14.57
CA VAL A 93 0.07 17.21 15.49
C VAL A 93 -1.18 18.03 15.15
N ARG A 94 -2.14 18.07 16.06
CA ARG A 94 -3.38 18.82 15.90
C ARG A 94 -3.13 20.31 16.18
N LEU A 95 -3.45 21.15 15.21
CA LEU A 95 -3.40 22.60 15.34
C LEU A 95 -4.68 23.14 15.97
N ASN A 96 -5.83 22.71 15.45
CA ASN A 96 -7.16 23.03 15.99
C ASN A 96 -8.13 21.87 15.75
N GLN A 97 -9.43 22.06 15.95
CA GLN A 97 -10.42 20.99 15.75
C GLN A 97 -10.55 20.51 14.30
N THR A 98 -10.29 21.41 13.34
CA THR A 98 -10.44 21.14 11.91
C THR A 98 -9.09 20.80 11.27
N LEU A 99 -7.99 21.43 11.70
CA LEU A 99 -6.68 21.32 11.07
C LEU A 99 -5.69 20.53 11.92
N ALA A 100 -4.94 19.67 11.26
CA ALA A 100 -3.76 19.02 11.82
C ALA A 100 -2.69 18.88 10.73
N VAL A 101 -1.44 18.84 11.15
CA VAL A 101 -0.32 18.43 10.31
C VAL A 101 0.15 17.05 10.73
N HIS A 102 0.70 16.29 9.80
CA HIS A 102 1.30 15.00 10.13
C HIS A 102 2.51 14.72 9.27
N THR A 103 3.37 13.87 9.77
CA THR A 103 4.46 13.26 9.01
C THR A 103 4.27 11.75 8.97
N ASP A 104 4.52 11.19 7.81
CA ASP A 104 4.49 9.74 7.59
C ASP A 104 5.89 9.27 7.23
N LEU A 105 6.36 8.20 7.85
CA LEU A 105 7.56 7.47 7.45
C LEU A 105 7.13 6.07 7.06
N ALA A 106 7.56 5.60 5.89
CA ALA A 106 7.10 4.33 5.38
C ALA A 106 8.16 3.59 4.56
N TYR A 107 8.05 2.28 4.57
CA TYR A 107 8.63 1.41 3.57
C TYR A 107 7.56 1.12 2.51
N SER A 108 7.95 1.18 1.23
CA SER A 108 7.10 0.86 0.08
C SER A 108 7.76 -0.23 -0.76
N TYR A 109 6.98 -1.27 -1.05
CA TYR A 109 7.27 -2.31 -2.03
C TYR A 109 6.39 -2.05 -3.25
N LEU A 110 6.97 -1.54 -4.33
CA LEU A 110 6.27 -1.17 -5.55
C LEU A 110 6.67 -2.11 -6.68
N ARG A 111 5.71 -2.87 -7.20
CA ARG A 111 5.89 -3.82 -8.30
C ARG A 111 5.23 -3.31 -9.57
N TYR A 112 5.96 -3.40 -10.67
CA TYR A 112 5.45 -3.24 -12.03
C TYR A 112 5.66 -4.54 -12.79
N GLU A 113 4.60 -5.22 -13.18
CA GLU A 113 4.65 -6.36 -14.07
C GLU A 113 4.52 -5.87 -15.52
N LEU A 114 5.41 -6.36 -16.40
CA LEU A 114 5.43 -5.97 -17.80
C LEU A 114 4.60 -6.95 -18.62
N ALA A 115 3.69 -6.42 -19.44
CA ALA A 115 2.94 -7.20 -20.40
C ALA A 115 3.87 -7.59 -21.57
N GLN A 116 3.95 -8.88 -21.86
CA GLN A 116 4.82 -9.43 -22.88
C GLN A 116 4.15 -9.32 -24.24
N GLN A 117 4.35 -8.19 -24.90
CA GLN A 117 3.74 -7.85 -26.20
C GLN A 117 4.77 -7.23 -27.14
N ALA A 118 4.55 -7.33 -28.46
CA ALA A 118 5.49 -6.85 -29.46
C ALA A 118 5.83 -5.35 -29.37
N ALA A 119 4.97 -4.54 -28.75
CA ALA A 119 5.20 -3.11 -28.54
C ALA A 119 6.07 -2.80 -27.30
N LYS A 120 6.52 -3.80 -26.55
CA LYS A 120 7.40 -3.61 -25.39
C LYS A 120 8.77 -3.10 -25.81
N ILE A 121 9.25 -2.05 -25.12
CA ILE A 121 10.55 -1.45 -25.36
C ILE A 121 11.47 -1.60 -24.14
N ILE A 122 10.92 -1.58 -22.92
CA ILE A 122 11.70 -1.57 -21.67
C ILE A 122 11.68 -2.92 -20.95
N PRO A 123 12.81 -3.32 -20.35
CA PRO A 123 14.16 -2.72 -20.46
C PRO A 123 14.79 -2.99 -21.82
N ASP A 124 14.32 -4.03 -22.50
CA ASP A 124 14.67 -4.45 -23.85
C ASP A 124 13.43 -5.07 -24.55
N PRO A 125 13.44 -5.24 -25.88
CA PRO A 125 12.30 -5.79 -26.62
C PRO A 125 12.13 -7.32 -26.51
N THR A 126 13.00 -8.01 -25.78
CA THR A 126 12.93 -9.47 -25.60
C THR A 126 11.67 -9.82 -24.82
N LEU A 127 10.92 -10.81 -25.30
CA LEU A 127 9.71 -11.29 -24.66
C LEU A 127 10.04 -12.47 -23.75
N HIS A 128 9.54 -12.42 -22.51
CA HIS A 128 9.67 -13.45 -21.50
C HIS A 128 8.29 -14.03 -21.15
N GLU A 129 8.22 -15.14 -20.44
CA GLU A 129 6.95 -15.63 -19.90
C GLU A 129 6.38 -14.66 -18.86
N ARG A 130 7.26 -14.16 -17.97
CA ARG A 130 6.95 -13.13 -16.98
C ARG A 130 8.13 -12.21 -16.81
N GLU A 131 7.83 -10.95 -16.54
CA GLU A 131 8.85 -9.93 -16.31
C GLU A 131 8.30 -8.86 -15.37
N ALA A 132 9.06 -8.51 -14.36
CA ALA A 132 8.64 -7.51 -13.39
C ALA A 132 9.81 -6.68 -12.87
N PHE A 133 9.53 -5.40 -12.64
CA PHE A 133 10.37 -4.54 -11.82
C PHE A 133 9.81 -4.47 -10.41
N VAL A 134 10.69 -4.56 -9.41
CA VAL A 134 10.34 -4.34 -8.01
C VAL A 134 11.24 -3.26 -7.44
N LEU A 135 10.61 -2.26 -6.84
CA LEU A 135 11.28 -1.11 -6.24
C LEU A 135 10.99 -1.10 -4.73
N HIS A 136 12.04 -1.19 -3.94
CA HIS A 136 12.00 -1.05 -2.49
C HIS A 136 12.36 0.37 -2.12
N GLN A 137 11.48 1.09 -1.44
CA GLN A 137 11.65 2.51 -1.18
C GLN A 137 11.44 2.83 0.29
N ALA A 138 12.29 3.70 0.85
CA ALA A 138 12.03 4.41 2.08
C ALA A 138 11.38 5.75 1.71
N ALA A 139 10.21 6.04 2.28
CA ALA A 139 9.42 7.21 1.95
C ALA A 139 9.14 8.08 3.17
N ALA A 140 9.15 9.39 2.96
CA ALA A 140 8.75 10.38 3.94
C ALA A 140 7.77 11.37 3.31
N ASP A 141 6.61 11.53 3.96
CA ASP A 141 5.57 12.45 3.51
C ASP A 141 5.24 13.45 4.62
N LEU A 142 4.94 14.67 4.24
CA LEU A 142 4.28 15.67 5.05
C LEU A 142 2.84 15.80 4.59
N GLY A 143 1.92 15.94 5.54
CA GLY A 143 0.51 16.05 5.24
C GLY A 143 -0.20 17.14 6.01
N LEU A 144 -1.15 17.76 5.32
CA LEU A 144 -2.13 18.65 5.91
C LEU A 144 -3.46 17.89 6.01
N ARG A 145 -3.97 17.72 7.24
CA ARG A 145 -5.24 17.08 7.53
C ARG A 145 -6.35 18.08 7.78
N LEU A 146 -7.41 17.94 7.03
CA LEU A 146 -8.70 18.59 7.24
C LEU A 146 -9.65 17.57 7.90
N ASN A 147 -10.04 17.84 9.14
CA ASN A 147 -11.01 17.01 9.84
C ASN A 147 -12.39 17.63 9.72
N TYR A 148 -13.41 16.82 9.49
CA TYR A 148 -14.78 17.29 9.39
C TYR A 148 -15.75 16.43 10.22
N GLY A 149 -16.83 17.06 10.66
CA GLY A 149 -17.82 16.48 11.56
C GLY A 149 -17.43 16.57 13.04
N ARG A 150 -18.44 16.42 13.90
CA ARG A 150 -18.25 16.32 15.35
C ARG A 150 -17.63 14.97 15.70
N ARG A 151 -16.62 14.98 16.55
CA ARG A 151 -15.95 13.76 16.99
C ARG A 151 -15.51 13.86 18.45
N GLY A 152 -15.60 12.75 19.16
CA GLY A 152 -15.01 12.58 20.49
C GLY A 152 -13.49 12.34 20.40
N ASN A 153 -12.94 11.43 21.20
CA ASN A 153 -11.52 11.04 21.13
C ASN A 153 -11.30 9.91 20.12
N VAL A 154 -11.80 10.08 18.90
CA VAL A 154 -11.62 9.17 17.75
C VAL A 154 -10.96 9.91 16.59
N VAL A 155 -10.42 9.19 15.62
CA VAL A 155 -9.82 9.80 14.43
C VAL A 155 -10.88 10.52 13.61
N GLY A 156 -12.04 9.89 13.40
CA GLY A 156 -13.19 10.45 12.68
C GLY A 156 -12.95 10.56 11.17
N ARG A 157 -13.68 11.48 10.53
CA ARG A 157 -13.60 11.72 9.08
C ARG A 157 -12.55 12.77 8.77
N TYR A 158 -11.75 12.54 7.75
CA TYR A 158 -10.69 13.47 7.38
C TYR A 158 -10.33 13.39 5.90
N LEU A 159 -9.78 14.49 5.40
CA LEU A 159 -9.11 14.59 4.12
C LEU A 159 -7.67 15.01 4.39
N ASP A 160 -6.70 14.25 3.90
CA ASP A 160 -5.29 14.61 3.94
C ASP A 160 -4.83 15.00 2.54
N LEU A 161 -4.05 16.07 2.45
CA LEU A 161 -3.23 16.41 1.30
C LEU A 161 -1.78 16.11 1.65
N LEU A 162 -1.10 15.41 0.78
CA LEU A 162 0.23 14.84 1.01
C LEU A 162 1.23 15.39 -0.01
N ALA A 163 2.43 15.67 0.46
CA ALA A 163 3.58 15.91 -0.39
C ALA A 163 4.81 15.27 0.26
N GLY A 164 5.64 14.61 -0.52
CA GLY A 164 6.80 13.92 0.04
C GLY A 164 7.75 13.38 -1.01
N GLY A 165 8.67 12.58 -0.53
CA GLY A 165 9.66 11.93 -1.36
C GLY A 165 9.94 10.52 -0.92
N SER A 166 10.55 9.77 -1.82
CA SER A 166 11.06 8.44 -1.52
C SER A 166 12.48 8.29 -2.04
N TRP A 167 13.24 7.50 -1.30
CA TRP A 167 14.57 7.06 -1.67
C TRP A 167 14.54 5.58 -1.96
N MET A 168 15.06 5.20 -3.13
CA MET A 168 15.15 3.81 -3.55
C MET A 168 16.28 3.12 -2.81
N VAL A 169 15.90 2.14 -1.98
CA VAL A 169 16.83 1.30 -1.21
C VAL A 169 17.37 0.18 -2.07
N ALA A 170 16.49 -0.46 -2.84
CA ALA A 170 16.85 -1.54 -3.76
C ALA A 170 15.90 -1.56 -4.96
N SER A 171 16.41 -2.06 -6.09
CA SER A 171 15.64 -2.32 -7.30
C SER A 171 16.00 -3.69 -7.84
N THR A 172 15.00 -4.43 -8.30
CA THR A 172 15.19 -5.75 -8.91
C THR A 172 14.40 -5.84 -10.21
N HIS A 173 14.97 -6.58 -11.15
CA HIS A 173 14.35 -6.98 -12.41
C HIS A 173 14.32 -8.50 -12.44
N SER A 174 13.13 -9.07 -12.45
CA SER A 174 12.93 -10.52 -12.50
C SER A 174 12.33 -10.92 -13.83
N THR A 175 12.96 -11.89 -14.49
CA THR A 175 12.46 -12.52 -15.72
C THR A 175 12.25 -14.02 -15.48
N SER A 176 11.19 -14.56 -16.02
CA SER A 176 10.89 -16.00 -15.98
C SER A 176 10.74 -16.55 -17.39
N GLU A 177 11.37 -17.65 -17.66
CA GLU A 177 11.35 -18.35 -18.95
C GLU A 177 11.06 -19.84 -18.75
N VAL A 178 10.33 -20.43 -19.67
CA VAL A 178 10.19 -21.88 -19.79
C VAL A 178 11.01 -22.33 -21.02
N PRO A 179 12.18 -22.93 -20.82
CA PRO A 179 13.10 -23.28 -21.92
C PRO A 179 12.56 -24.30 -22.92
N GLY A 180 11.48 -25.00 -22.58
CA GLY A 180 10.82 -25.98 -23.44
C GLY A 180 9.87 -26.93 -22.71
N PRO A 181 9.09 -27.74 -23.44
CA PRO A 181 8.16 -28.71 -22.84
C PRO A 181 8.89 -29.71 -21.92
N GLY A 182 8.44 -29.80 -20.67
CA GLY A 182 9.03 -30.71 -19.67
C GLY A 182 10.26 -30.22 -18.95
N LEU A 183 10.78 -29.02 -19.28
CA LEU A 183 11.84 -28.33 -18.55
C LEU A 183 11.22 -27.38 -17.54
N GLY A 184 11.83 -27.30 -16.34
CA GLY A 184 11.38 -26.38 -15.31
C GLY A 184 11.52 -24.89 -15.71
N SER A 185 10.77 -24.00 -15.08
CA SER A 185 10.91 -22.56 -15.29
C SER A 185 12.27 -22.09 -14.75
N ARG A 186 12.96 -21.25 -15.53
CA ARG A 186 14.18 -20.55 -15.14
C ARG A 186 13.82 -19.14 -14.77
N GLU A 187 14.11 -18.75 -13.54
CA GLU A 187 13.97 -17.37 -13.08
C GLU A 187 15.36 -16.72 -12.96
N VAL A 188 15.51 -15.54 -13.55
CA VAL A 188 16.70 -14.71 -13.44
C VAL A 188 16.30 -13.42 -12.76
N THR A 189 17.01 -13.05 -11.69
CA THR A 189 16.78 -11.82 -10.95
C THR A 189 18.06 -10.99 -10.91
N GLU A 190 17.95 -9.79 -11.46
CA GLU A 190 19.02 -8.79 -11.45
C GLU A 190 18.74 -7.76 -10.35
N HIS A 191 19.80 -7.36 -9.63
CA HIS A 191 19.71 -6.41 -8.53
C HIS A 191 20.50 -5.14 -8.80
N GLY A 192 20.09 -4.04 -8.16
CA GLY A 192 20.87 -2.79 -8.19
C GLY A 192 20.82 -2.09 -9.55
N LEU A 193 19.69 -2.02 -10.17
CA LEU A 193 19.48 -1.53 -11.52
C LEU A 193 19.89 -0.06 -11.69
N PRO A 194 20.84 0.27 -12.58
CA PRO A 194 21.40 1.61 -12.68
C PRO A 194 20.49 2.63 -13.37
N TYR A 195 19.46 2.18 -14.06
CA TYR A 195 18.58 3.03 -14.85
C TYR A 195 17.45 3.67 -14.01
N PHE A 196 17.18 3.22 -12.82
CA PHE A 196 16.18 3.84 -11.95
C PHE A 196 16.73 5.04 -11.19
N ARG A 197 15.92 6.09 -11.09
CA ARG A 197 16.22 7.27 -10.28
C ARG A 197 16.14 6.93 -8.79
N ARG A 198 17.18 7.27 -8.03
CA ARG A 198 17.24 6.98 -6.58
C ARG A 198 16.27 7.82 -5.74
N TRP A 199 16.03 9.07 -6.14
CA TRP A 199 15.13 9.97 -5.45
C TRP A 199 13.90 10.25 -6.30
N SER A 200 12.73 10.18 -5.68
CA SER A 200 11.48 10.56 -6.33
C SER A 200 10.62 11.42 -5.42
N GLY A 201 9.98 12.42 -6.01
CA GLY A 201 8.98 13.26 -5.37
C GLY A 201 7.58 12.76 -5.69
N SER A 202 6.66 12.88 -4.74
CA SER A 202 5.27 12.50 -4.91
C SER A 202 4.33 13.47 -4.20
N THR A 203 3.10 13.51 -4.66
CA THR A 203 1.98 14.16 -4.00
C THR A 203 0.81 13.20 -3.92
N GLY A 204 -0.19 13.51 -3.10
CA GLY A 204 -1.36 12.64 -2.99
C GLY A 204 -2.46 13.22 -2.13
N ALA A 205 -3.55 12.47 -2.11
CA ALA A 205 -4.68 12.74 -1.24
C ALA A 205 -5.12 11.44 -0.54
N ARG A 206 -5.68 11.59 0.65
CA ARG A 206 -6.24 10.50 1.44
C ARG A 206 -7.57 10.94 2.02
N LEU A 207 -8.61 10.17 1.74
CA LEU A 207 -9.93 10.35 2.33
C LEU A 207 -10.16 9.24 3.36
N GLY A 208 -10.23 9.60 4.65
CA GLY A 208 -10.26 8.63 5.73
C GLY A 208 -11.51 8.70 6.58
N PHE A 209 -11.86 7.53 7.10
CA PHE A 209 -12.87 7.35 8.12
C PHE A 209 -12.33 6.40 9.19
N ASP A 210 -12.04 6.95 10.36
CA ASP A 210 -11.45 6.25 11.50
C ASP A 210 -10.15 5.50 11.11
N ARG A 211 -10.18 4.17 11.00
CA ARG A 211 -9.01 3.35 10.66
C ARG A 211 -8.81 3.16 9.16
N TYR A 212 -9.84 3.39 8.36
CA TYR A 212 -9.82 3.11 6.93
C TYR A 212 -9.61 4.39 6.13
N ALA A 213 -8.83 4.31 5.07
CA ALA A 213 -8.70 5.41 4.14
C ALA A 213 -8.54 4.95 2.69
N LEU A 214 -9.16 5.69 1.78
CA LEU A 214 -8.87 5.65 0.36
C LEU A 214 -7.68 6.57 0.09
N THR A 215 -6.74 6.11 -0.71
CA THR A 215 -5.53 6.87 -1.05
C THR A 215 -5.37 7.00 -2.55
N ALA A 216 -4.91 8.16 -2.99
CA ALA A 216 -4.46 8.40 -4.35
C ALA A 216 -3.11 9.11 -4.29
N ARG A 217 -2.09 8.53 -4.92
CA ARG A 217 -0.73 9.08 -4.97
C ARG A 217 -0.31 9.28 -6.41
N TYR A 218 0.39 10.36 -6.65
CA TYR A 218 0.95 10.72 -7.94
C TYR A 218 2.45 10.99 -7.82
N ARG A 219 3.26 10.27 -8.57
CA ARG A 219 4.69 10.51 -8.67
C ARG A 219 4.96 11.67 -9.61
N LEU A 220 5.62 12.71 -9.09
CA LEU A 220 5.96 13.93 -9.82
C LEU A 220 7.19 13.75 -10.71
N THR A 221 8.17 13.00 -10.24
CA THR A 221 9.45 12.80 -10.93
C THR A 221 9.41 11.62 -11.91
N PRO A 222 10.21 11.65 -12.97
CA PRO A 222 10.41 10.48 -13.84
C PRO A 222 10.97 9.29 -13.06
N THR A 223 10.61 8.06 -13.48
CA THR A 223 11.11 6.81 -12.89
C THR A 223 12.56 6.57 -13.26
N PHE A 224 12.90 6.83 -14.50
CA PHE A 224 14.22 6.54 -15.04
C PHE A 224 15.16 7.74 -14.92
N MET A 225 16.46 7.46 -14.89
CA MET A 225 17.49 8.49 -14.93
C MET A 225 17.50 9.20 -16.29
N ALA A 226 18.03 10.42 -16.33
CA ALA A 226 18.07 11.24 -17.55
C ALA A 226 18.81 10.56 -18.72
N ALA A 227 19.81 9.72 -18.45
CA ALA A 227 20.50 8.92 -19.46
C ALA A 227 19.58 7.94 -20.20
N TYR A 228 18.45 7.57 -19.61
CA TYR A 228 17.42 6.69 -20.17
C TYR A 228 16.15 7.47 -20.54
N GLY A 229 16.28 8.76 -20.80
CA GLY A 229 15.14 9.65 -21.09
C GLY A 229 14.31 9.29 -22.32
N ASN A 230 14.84 8.45 -23.22
CA ASN A 230 14.12 7.90 -24.37
C ASN A 230 13.20 6.72 -24.00
N TRP A 231 13.32 6.19 -22.78
CA TRP A 231 12.46 5.11 -22.34
C TRP A 231 11.06 5.61 -22.02
N PRO A 232 10.03 4.83 -22.35
CA PRO A 232 8.67 5.18 -22.02
C PRO A 232 8.48 5.19 -20.50
N GLU A 233 7.80 6.22 -19.99
CA GLU A 233 7.57 6.40 -18.56
C GLU A 233 6.59 5.36 -18.01
N LEU A 234 6.87 4.82 -16.83
CA LEU A 234 5.97 3.95 -16.09
C LEU A 234 4.79 4.74 -15.50
N PRO A 235 3.63 4.10 -15.30
CA PRO A 235 2.46 4.74 -14.68
C PRO A 235 2.83 5.45 -13.38
N ARG A 236 2.25 6.64 -13.18
CA ARG A 236 2.60 7.53 -12.06
C ARG A 236 1.61 7.51 -10.93
N TRP A 237 0.41 6.95 -11.15
CA TRP A 237 -0.65 6.89 -10.16
C TRP A 237 -0.62 5.57 -9.40
N VAL A 238 -0.93 5.65 -8.10
CA VAL A 238 -1.26 4.50 -7.26
C VAL A 238 -2.53 4.85 -6.49
N PHE A 239 -3.55 4.02 -6.64
CA PHE A 239 -4.82 4.13 -5.93
C PHE A 239 -4.95 2.96 -4.96
N GLY A 240 -5.30 3.22 -3.71
CA GLY A 240 -5.28 2.15 -2.71
C GLY A 240 -6.17 2.37 -1.51
N LEU A 241 -6.08 1.38 -0.64
CA LEU A 241 -6.69 1.36 0.69
C LEU A 241 -5.60 1.37 1.74
N GLU A 242 -5.83 2.07 2.83
CA GLU A 242 -4.97 2.10 4.00
C GLU A 242 -5.76 1.71 5.25
N LEU A 243 -5.15 0.91 6.10
CA LEU A 243 -5.66 0.51 7.42
C LEU A 243 -4.74 1.06 8.50
N GLY A 244 -5.26 1.92 9.37
CA GLY A 244 -4.57 2.40 10.56
C GLY A 244 -4.59 1.36 11.68
N ILE A 245 -3.46 1.19 12.35
CA ILE A 245 -3.22 0.24 13.45
C ILE A 245 -3.03 1.05 14.73
N PHE A 246 -4.05 1.10 15.59
CA PHE A 246 -4.08 1.82 16.88
C PHE A 246 -5.20 1.33 17.79
#